data_bffebad65bdded2df10ed6dd523c779a
#
_entry.id   bffebad65bdded2df10ed6dd523c779a
#
_cell.length_a   1.000
_cell.length_b   1.000
_cell.length_c   1.000
_cell.angle_alpha   90.00
_cell.angle_beta   90.00
_cell.angle_gamma   90.00
#
_symmetry.space_group_name_H-M   'P 1'
#
loop_
_entity.id
_entity.type
_entity.pdbx_description
1 polymer ?
#
loop_
_entity_poly.entity_id
_entity_poly.type
_entity_poly.pdbx_seq_one_letter_code
_entity_poly.pdbx_strand_id
1 'polypeptide(L)'
;AVRSGARQVSLPRHHYGDYPHAARLWQLPVVPRSPHVGGPGLHWACAPSSPLGLDEDVWPLWASPAPAGAWRVLDCAYAPLQLEPAAVRPNLDHVWQMWTPNKALGMTGVRAAYAIAPVQATPQELAALRDLAPSWVVGAHGVAMLQAWTTPQVQAWLQASLVQLRAWKAQQVQL
;
A
#
# COMPACT_ATOMS: atom_id res chain seq x y z
N ALA A 1 11.55 5.30 -6.31
CA ALA A 1 12.59 5.93 -5.44
C ALA A 1 13.68 6.60 -6.31
N VAL A 2 14.50 5.85 -7.03
CA VAL A 2 15.65 6.43 -7.77
C VAL A 2 15.21 7.45 -8.81
N ARG A 3 14.18 7.16 -9.61
CA ARG A 3 13.62 8.10 -10.59
C ARG A 3 12.99 9.35 -9.98
N SER A 4 12.51 9.24 -8.74
CA SER A 4 11.96 10.38 -7.99
C SER A 4 13.03 11.29 -7.36
N GLY A 5 14.31 10.92 -7.48
CA GLY A 5 15.39 11.61 -6.80
C GLY A 5 15.45 11.37 -5.29
N ALA A 6 14.69 10.42 -4.78
CA ALA A 6 14.74 10.05 -3.36
C ALA A 6 16.14 9.56 -2.98
N ARG A 7 16.71 10.15 -1.94
CA ARG A 7 18.05 9.82 -1.44
C ARG A 7 18.02 8.88 -0.23
N GLN A 8 16.86 8.60 0.31
CA GLN A 8 16.64 7.70 1.45
C GLN A 8 15.24 7.11 1.42
N VAL A 9 15.07 6.01 2.14
CA VAL A 9 13.77 5.36 2.35
C VAL A 9 13.45 5.37 3.83
N SER A 10 12.30 5.92 4.18
CA SER A 10 11.81 6.00 5.56
C SER A 10 10.76 4.93 5.79
N LEU A 11 10.97 4.08 6.80
CA LEU A 11 10.14 2.92 7.11
C LEU A 11 9.62 2.98 8.55
N PRO A 12 8.39 2.51 8.82
CA PRO A 12 7.92 2.29 10.19
C PRO A 12 8.80 1.24 10.89
N ARG A 13 8.77 1.23 12.22
CA ARG A 13 9.57 0.28 13.02
C ARG A 13 9.28 -1.19 12.65
N HIS A 14 8.01 -1.52 12.45
CA HIS A 14 7.57 -2.83 11.97
C HIS A 14 7.03 -2.65 10.55
N HIS A 15 7.59 -3.38 9.60
CA HIS A 15 7.30 -3.21 8.18
C HIS A 15 7.45 -4.53 7.42
N TYR A 16 6.90 -4.58 6.23
CA TYR A 16 7.10 -5.70 5.33
C TYR A 16 8.56 -5.76 4.86
N GLY A 17 9.13 -6.99 4.86
CA GLY A 17 10.57 -7.20 4.63
C GLY A 17 11.09 -6.74 3.28
N ASP A 18 10.24 -6.69 2.26
CA ASP A 18 10.67 -6.30 0.91
C ASP A 18 10.96 -4.80 0.78
N TYR A 19 10.41 -3.94 1.66
CA TYR A 19 10.70 -2.50 1.58
C TYR A 19 12.18 -2.20 1.80
N PRO A 20 12.81 -2.65 2.91
CA PRO A 20 14.25 -2.41 3.10
C PRO A 20 15.09 -3.25 2.14
N HIS A 21 14.60 -4.42 1.70
CA HIS A 21 15.31 -5.22 0.71
C HIS A 21 15.43 -4.44 -0.62
N ALA A 22 14.34 -3.91 -1.13
CA ALA A 22 14.34 -3.09 -2.33
C ALA A 22 15.19 -1.82 -2.18
N ALA A 23 15.13 -1.15 -1.02
CA ALA A 23 15.96 0.02 -0.75
C ALA A 23 17.45 -0.32 -0.85
N ARG A 24 17.89 -1.43 -0.26
CA ARG A 24 19.28 -1.89 -0.34
C ARG A 24 19.73 -2.20 -1.76
N LEU A 25 18.89 -2.85 -2.57
CA LEU A 25 19.20 -3.13 -3.98
C LEU A 25 19.45 -1.85 -4.78
N TRP A 26 18.79 -0.76 -4.42
CA TRP A 26 18.99 0.55 -5.03
C TRP A 26 20.00 1.41 -4.29
N GLN A 27 20.74 0.84 -3.33
CA GLN A 27 21.75 1.53 -2.52
C GLN A 27 21.22 2.77 -1.80
N LEU A 28 19.94 2.74 -1.42
CA LEU A 28 19.31 3.80 -0.67
C LEU A 28 19.39 3.50 0.83
N PRO A 29 19.86 4.44 1.65
CA PRO A 29 19.85 4.28 3.11
C PRO A 29 18.41 4.17 3.61
N VAL A 30 18.21 3.24 4.55
CA VAL A 30 16.95 3.06 5.26
C VAL A 30 17.03 3.79 6.59
N VAL A 31 16.06 4.66 6.85
CA VAL A 31 15.96 5.41 8.09
C VAL A 31 14.64 5.11 8.79
N PRO A 32 14.59 5.16 10.15
CA PRO A 32 13.33 5.06 10.86
C PRO A 32 12.37 6.18 10.43
N ARG A 33 11.10 5.84 10.23
CA ARG A 33 10.08 6.84 9.98
C ARG A 33 9.81 7.63 11.25
N SER A 34 9.91 8.94 11.14
CA SER A 34 9.46 9.84 12.19
C SER A 34 8.08 10.40 11.81
N PRO A 35 7.09 10.36 12.71
CA PRO A 35 5.77 10.95 12.45
C PRO A 35 5.82 12.47 12.27
N HIS A 36 6.92 13.12 12.65
CA HIS A 36 7.08 14.59 12.62
C HIS A 36 7.96 15.09 11.47
N VAL A 37 8.63 14.20 10.73
CA VAL A 37 9.61 14.60 9.71
C VAL A 37 9.18 14.10 8.33
N GLY A 38 8.72 15.02 7.50
CA GLY A 38 8.44 14.81 6.09
C GLY A 38 9.52 15.43 5.20
N GLY A 39 10.80 15.08 5.40
CA GLY A 39 11.90 15.55 4.54
C GLY A 39 11.96 14.81 3.20
N PRO A 40 12.90 15.23 2.29
CA PRO A 40 13.10 14.56 1.01
C PRO A 40 13.36 13.06 1.17
N GLY A 41 12.68 12.23 0.38
CA GLY A 41 12.83 10.79 0.44
C GLY A 41 11.57 10.03 0.07
N LEU A 42 11.65 8.71 0.12
CA LEU A 42 10.52 7.80 -0.07
C LEU A 42 10.02 7.33 1.29
N HIS A 43 8.79 7.68 1.62
CA HIS A 43 8.16 7.36 2.90
C HIS A 43 7.09 6.29 2.71
N TRP A 44 7.25 5.15 3.40
CA TRP A 44 6.28 4.06 3.37
C TRP A 44 5.37 4.07 4.59
N ALA A 45 4.10 3.74 4.33
CA ALA A 45 3.12 3.34 5.32
C ALA A 45 2.40 2.07 4.83
N CYS A 46 1.79 1.32 5.74
CA CYS A 46 1.01 0.13 5.42
C CYS A 46 -0.20 0.09 6.36
N ALA A 47 -1.40 0.19 5.81
CA ALA A 47 -2.61 0.19 6.63
C ALA A 47 -3.68 -0.78 6.08
N PRO A 48 -4.09 -1.77 6.87
CA PRO A 48 -3.51 -2.20 8.16
C PRO A 48 -2.05 -2.62 8.03
N SER A 49 -1.24 -2.33 9.05
CA SER A 49 0.21 -2.58 9.00
C SER A 49 0.54 -4.08 8.98
N SER A 50 1.63 -4.43 8.31
CA SER A 50 2.18 -5.79 8.36
C SER A 50 3.48 -5.75 9.20
N PRO A 51 3.64 -6.63 10.24
CA PRO A 51 2.79 -7.78 10.57
C PRO A 51 1.70 -7.53 11.63
N LEU A 52 1.58 -6.32 12.18
CA LEU A 52 0.84 -6.09 13.43
C LEU A 52 -0.66 -5.85 13.23
N GLY A 53 -1.12 -5.56 12.01
CA GLY A 53 -2.52 -5.24 11.73
C GLY A 53 -3.01 -3.93 12.35
N LEU A 54 -2.09 -3.04 12.73
CA LEU A 54 -2.40 -1.75 13.34
C LEU A 54 -2.63 -0.68 12.29
N ASP A 55 -3.31 0.38 12.68
CA ASP A 55 -3.41 1.60 11.88
C ASP A 55 -2.11 2.42 11.95
N GLU A 56 -2.00 3.43 11.10
CA GLU A 56 -0.79 4.24 10.95
C GLU A 56 -0.93 5.59 11.67
N ASP A 57 0.17 6.07 12.20
CA ASP A 57 0.27 7.33 12.93
C ASP A 57 0.57 8.55 12.04
N VAL A 58 0.73 8.34 10.74
CA VAL A 58 1.13 9.38 9.78
C VAL A 58 -0.03 10.21 9.24
N TRP A 59 -1.27 9.85 9.49
CA TRP A 59 -2.43 10.46 8.86
C TRP A 59 -2.51 11.98 9.02
N PRO A 60 -2.24 12.58 10.20
CA PRO A 60 -2.26 14.03 10.33
C PRO A 60 -1.24 14.73 9.42
N LEU A 61 -0.06 14.12 9.25
CA LEU A 61 1.00 14.66 8.39
C LEU A 61 0.70 14.44 6.90
N TRP A 62 0.04 13.32 6.55
CA TRP A 62 -0.23 12.95 5.17
C TRP A 62 -1.55 13.51 4.61
N ALA A 63 -2.32 14.19 5.43
CA ALA A 63 -3.55 14.89 5.01
C ALA A 63 -3.30 16.07 4.05
N SER A 64 -2.05 16.56 3.98
CA SER A 64 -1.63 17.65 3.09
C SER A 64 -0.65 17.13 2.03
N PRO A 65 -0.42 17.88 0.93
CA PRO A 65 0.57 17.52 -0.08
C PRO A 65 1.95 17.24 0.52
N ALA A 66 2.67 16.31 -0.09
CA ALA A 66 4.04 16.03 0.31
C ALA A 66 4.94 17.22 0.02
N PRO A 67 5.90 17.55 0.90
CA PRO A 67 6.90 18.58 0.62
C PRO A 67 7.74 18.21 -0.60
N ALA A 68 8.40 19.20 -1.19
CA ALA A 68 9.26 18.99 -2.34
C ALA A 68 10.33 17.90 -2.07
N GLY A 69 10.45 16.97 -2.98
CA GLY A 69 11.38 15.83 -2.88
C GLY A 69 10.92 14.70 -1.95
N ALA A 70 9.76 14.79 -1.32
CA ALA A 70 9.15 13.71 -0.54
C ALA A 70 8.11 12.94 -1.36
N TRP A 71 8.17 11.62 -1.28
CA TRP A 71 7.24 10.70 -1.92
C TRP A 71 6.60 9.83 -0.85
N ARG A 72 5.29 9.83 -0.78
CA ARG A 72 4.52 9.07 0.20
C ARG A 72 3.84 7.90 -0.50
N VAL A 73 4.06 6.70 0.01
CA VAL A 73 3.49 5.46 -0.54
C VAL A 73 2.78 4.71 0.57
N LEU A 74 1.51 4.42 0.34
CA LEU A 74 0.68 3.60 1.21
C LEU A 74 0.51 2.22 0.58
N ASP A 75 0.94 1.20 1.28
CA ASP A 75 0.61 -0.19 0.95
C ASP A 75 -0.77 -0.54 1.50
N CYS A 76 -1.69 -0.79 0.59
CA CYS A 76 -3.08 -1.13 0.85
C CYS A 76 -3.38 -2.62 0.66
N ALA A 77 -2.36 -3.49 0.65
CA ALA A 77 -2.55 -4.92 0.36
C ALA A 77 -3.54 -5.60 1.32
N TYR A 78 -3.60 -5.18 2.56
CA TYR A 78 -4.53 -5.69 3.58
C TYR A 78 -5.74 -4.79 3.84
N ALA A 79 -5.82 -3.61 3.22
CA ALA A 79 -6.94 -2.69 3.43
C ALA A 79 -8.33 -3.32 3.18
N PRO A 80 -8.52 -4.18 2.16
CA PRO A 80 -9.79 -4.86 1.95
C PRO A 80 -10.15 -5.88 3.04
N LEU A 81 -9.20 -6.30 3.86
CA LEU A 81 -9.39 -7.25 4.96
C LEU A 81 -9.49 -6.57 6.34
N GLN A 82 -9.55 -5.25 6.38
CA GLN A 82 -9.72 -4.52 7.62
C GLN A 82 -11.06 -4.85 8.27
N LEU A 83 -11.03 -5.44 9.47
CA LEU A 83 -12.23 -5.91 10.16
C LEU A 83 -12.92 -4.79 10.95
N GLU A 84 -12.15 -3.89 11.52
CA GLU A 84 -12.65 -2.73 12.26
C GLU A 84 -12.49 -1.46 11.41
N PRO A 85 -13.44 -0.54 11.47
CA PRO A 85 -13.27 0.75 10.82
C PRO A 85 -12.02 1.46 11.34
N ALA A 86 -11.28 2.11 10.47
CA ALA A 86 -10.20 3.01 10.90
C ALA A 86 -10.79 4.13 11.78
N ALA A 87 -10.12 4.46 12.88
CA ALA A 87 -10.54 5.54 13.78
C ALA A 87 -10.57 6.89 13.05
N VAL A 88 -9.66 7.09 12.11
CA VAL A 88 -9.59 8.24 11.21
C VAL A 88 -9.45 7.72 9.79
N ARG A 89 -10.34 8.12 8.89
CA ARG A 89 -10.15 7.87 7.47
C ARG A 89 -9.23 8.95 6.90
N PRO A 90 -8.01 8.59 6.49
CA PRO A 90 -7.10 9.58 5.93
C PRO A 90 -7.60 10.07 4.57
N ASN A 91 -7.27 11.32 4.23
CA ASN A 91 -7.34 11.76 2.85
C ASN A 91 -6.17 11.14 2.08
N LEU A 92 -6.47 10.27 1.13
CA LEU A 92 -5.47 9.56 0.32
C LEU A 92 -5.12 10.29 -0.99
N ASP A 93 -5.68 11.49 -1.24
CA ASP A 93 -5.49 12.24 -2.49
C ASP A 93 -4.02 12.62 -2.72
N HIS A 94 -3.23 12.69 -1.65
CA HIS A 94 -1.84 13.16 -1.69
C HIS A 94 -0.80 12.05 -1.58
N VAL A 95 -1.22 10.78 -1.66
CA VAL A 95 -0.32 9.63 -1.52
C VAL A 95 -0.44 8.66 -2.68
N TRP A 96 0.67 8.02 -3.05
CA TRP A 96 0.65 6.87 -3.92
C TRP A 96 0.06 5.69 -3.16
N GLN A 97 -0.95 5.03 -3.69
CA GLN A 97 -1.57 3.86 -3.08
C GLN A 97 -1.21 2.63 -3.89
N MET A 98 -0.79 1.57 -3.22
CA MET A 98 -0.49 0.28 -3.85
C MET A 98 -1.51 -0.76 -3.41
N TRP A 99 -2.24 -1.31 -4.35
CA TRP A 99 -3.34 -2.24 -4.12
C TRP A 99 -3.10 -3.58 -4.79
N THR A 100 -3.52 -4.64 -4.13
CA THR A 100 -3.60 -5.99 -4.71
C THR A 100 -4.80 -6.73 -4.15
N PRO A 101 -5.63 -7.39 -4.97
CA PRO A 101 -6.74 -8.22 -4.50
C PRO A 101 -6.30 -9.57 -3.93
N ASN A 102 -5.07 -9.99 -4.19
CA ASN A 102 -4.64 -11.37 -3.94
C ASN A 102 -4.77 -11.81 -2.48
N LYS A 103 -4.60 -10.90 -1.52
CA LYS A 103 -4.78 -11.19 -0.08
C LYS A 103 -6.25 -11.38 0.26
N ALA A 104 -7.10 -10.45 -0.20
CA ALA A 104 -8.53 -10.48 0.04
C ALA A 104 -9.22 -11.69 -0.58
N LEU A 105 -8.72 -12.16 -1.73
CA LEU A 105 -9.25 -13.31 -2.44
C LEU A 105 -8.60 -14.64 -2.04
N GLY A 106 -7.64 -14.67 -1.12
CA GLY A 106 -6.89 -15.88 -0.76
C GLY A 106 -6.01 -16.42 -1.90
N MET A 107 -5.73 -15.61 -2.92
CA MET A 107 -5.02 -16.00 -4.15
C MET A 107 -3.58 -15.49 -4.14
N THR A 108 -2.84 -15.75 -3.08
CA THR A 108 -1.49 -15.18 -2.88
C THR A 108 -0.47 -15.61 -3.92
N GLY A 109 -0.69 -16.72 -4.60
CA GLY A 109 0.12 -17.18 -5.75
C GLY A 109 -0.11 -16.40 -7.03
N VAL A 110 -1.24 -15.70 -7.18
CA VAL A 110 -1.53 -14.85 -8.35
C VAL A 110 -0.92 -13.47 -8.12
N ARG A 111 -0.01 -13.10 -9.02
CA ARG A 111 0.76 -11.86 -8.90
C ARG A 111 0.17 -10.77 -9.80
N ALA A 112 -0.59 -9.87 -9.18
CA ALA A 112 -1.10 -8.66 -9.82
C ALA A 112 -1.34 -7.57 -8.77
N ALA A 113 -1.02 -6.34 -9.15
CA ALA A 113 -1.23 -5.16 -8.33
C ALA A 113 -1.49 -3.96 -9.23
N TYR A 114 -2.05 -2.91 -8.68
CA TYR A 114 -2.19 -1.62 -9.33
C TYR A 114 -1.84 -0.50 -8.36
N ALA A 115 -1.45 0.64 -8.91
CA ALA A 115 -1.19 1.84 -8.14
C ALA A 115 -2.19 2.93 -8.50
N ILE A 116 -2.62 3.69 -7.48
CA ILE A 116 -3.39 4.91 -7.65
C ILE A 116 -2.43 6.07 -7.36
N ALA A 117 -2.30 6.95 -8.34
CA ALA A 117 -1.45 8.12 -8.22
C ALA A 117 -2.12 9.21 -7.38
N PRO A 118 -1.37 10.03 -6.65
CA PRO A 118 -1.91 11.20 -6.00
C PRO A 118 -2.41 12.23 -7.03
N VAL A 119 -3.36 13.06 -6.63
CA VAL A 119 -4.00 14.03 -7.55
C VAL A 119 -3.02 15.04 -8.17
N GLN A 120 -1.91 15.31 -7.49
CA GLN A 120 -0.85 16.20 -7.99
C GLN A 120 0.20 15.48 -8.86
N ALA A 121 0.09 14.17 -9.10
CA ALA A 121 1.05 13.44 -9.93
C ALA A 121 1.07 13.99 -11.35
N THR A 122 2.24 14.33 -11.83
CA THR A 122 2.42 14.90 -13.16
C THR A 122 2.41 13.81 -14.25
N PRO A 123 2.03 14.14 -15.50
CA PRO A 123 2.15 13.21 -16.61
C PRO A 123 3.57 12.64 -16.79
N GLN A 124 4.59 13.44 -16.49
CA GLN A 124 6.00 13.03 -16.56
C GLN A 124 6.34 11.98 -15.51
N GLU A 125 5.83 12.11 -14.30
CA GLU A 125 6.01 11.11 -13.24
C GLU A 125 5.32 9.79 -13.60
N LEU A 126 4.11 9.86 -14.14
CA LEU A 126 3.37 8.68 -14.61
C LEU A 126 4.10 7.99 -15.76
N ALA A 127 4.61 8.74 -16.73
CA ALA A 127 5.40 8.21 -17.83
C ALA A 127 6.67 7.54 -17.31
N ALA A 128 7.41 8.18 -16.40
CA ALA A 128 8.63 7.64 -15.81
C ALA A 128 8.39 6.31 -15.05
N LEU A 129 7.23 6.14 -14.42
CA LEU A 129 6.86 4.86 -13.81
C LEU A 129 6.51 3.80 -14.86
N ARG A 130 5.78 4.17 -15.91
CA ARG A 130 5.46 3.25 -17.02
C ARG A 130 6.70 2.76 -17.72
N ASP A 131 7.69 3.62 -17.95
CA ASP A 131 8.97 3.28 -18.57
C ASP A 131 9.79 2.24 -17.78
N LEU A 132 9.50 2.08 -16.47
CA LEU A 132 10.12 1.06 -15.62
C LEU A 132 9.40 -0.29 -15.70
N ALA A 133 8.21 -0.33 -16.27
CA ALA A 133 7.42 -1.55 -16.35
C ALA A 133 8.00 -2.50 -17.41
N PRO A 134 8.03 -3.81 -17.17
CA PRO A 134 8.38 -4.78 -18.19
C PRO A 134 7.32 -4.80 -19.30
N SER A 135 7.67 -5.29 -20.48
CA SER A 135 6.74 -5.39 -21.63
C SER A 135 5.47 -6.17 -21.29
N TRP A 136 5.57 -7.18 -20.43
CA TRP A 136 4.46 -8.01 -19.96
C TRP A 136 4.30 -7.80 -18.45
N VAL A 137 3.56 -6.77 -18.07
CA VAL A 137 3.43 -6.32 -16.68
C VAL A 137 2.67 -7.33 -15.80
N VAL A 138 1.59 -7.91 -16.36
CA VAL A 138 0.68 -8.81 -15.63
C VAL A 138 0.35 -10.01 -16.51
N GLY A 139 0.50 -11.21 -15.98
CA GLY A 139 0.10 -12.45 -16.66
C GLY A 139 -1.43 -12.63 -16.70
N ALA A 140 -1.91 -13.54 -17.54
CA ALA A 140 -3.35 -13.77 -17.79
C ALA A 140 -4.16 -14.01 -16.50
N HIS A 141 -3.63 -14.80 -15.54
CA HIS A 141 -4.31 -15.03 -14.25
C HIS A 141 -4.43 -13.74 -13.43
N GLY A 142 -3.40 -12.89 -13.46
CA GLY A 142 -3.43 -11.59 -12.80
C GLY A 142 -4.45 -10.65 -13.42
N VAL A 143 -4.55 -10.62 -14.76
CA VAL A 143 -5.57 -9.84 -15.47
C VAL A 143 -6.96 -10.32 -15.08
N ALA A 144 -7.22 -11.63 -15.12
CA ALA A 144 -8.50 -12.21 -14.74
C ALA A 144 -8.86 -11.88 -13.27
N MET A 145 -7.90 -11.95 -12.35
CA MET A 145 -8.10 -11.57 -10.95
C MET A 145 -8.47 -10.07 -10.82
N LEU A 146 -7.78 -9.18 -11.53
CA LEU A 146 -8.07 -7.74 -11.48
C LEU A 146 -9.44 -7.42 -12.09
N GLN A 147 -9.84 -8.09 -13.17
CA GLN A 147 -11.17 -7.96 -13.76
C GLN A 147 -12.25 -8.46 -12.80
N ALA A 148 -12.08 -9.64 -12.21
CA ALA A 148 -13.02 -10.18 -11.23
C ALA A 148 -13.16 -9.26 -10.02
N TRP A 149 -12.06 -8.65 -9.56
CA TRP A 149 -12.04 -7.74 -8.42
C TRP A 149 -13.00 -6.56 -8.57
N THR A 150 -13.22 -6.06 -9.79
CA THR A 150 -14.12 -4.93 -10.06
C THR A 150 -15.59 -5.32 -10.14
N THR A 151 -15.93 -6.61 -10.05
CA THR A 151 -17.31 -7.07 -10.18
C THR A 151 -18.09 -6.93 -8.88
N PRO A 152 -19.38 -6.53 -8.93
CA PRO A 152 -20.23 -6.46 -7.74
C PRO A 152 -20.32 -7.81 -7.00
N GLN A 153 -20.29 -8.92 -7.72
CA GLN A 153 -20.37 -10.27 -7.14
C GLN A 153 -19.18 -10.56 -6.21
N VAL A 154 -17.95 -10.25 -6.66
CA VAL A 154 -16.74 -10.45 -5.85
C VAL A 154 -16.73 -9.50 -4.66
N GLN A 155 -17.17 -8.25 -4.83
CA GLN A 155 -17.25 -7.30 -3.72
C GLN A 155 -18.28 -7.74 -2.68
N ALA A 156 -19.44 -8.25 -3.09
CA ALA A 156 -20.46 -8.79 -2.18
C ALA A 156 -19.94 -10.02 -1.43
N TRP A 157 -19.24 -10.93 -2.11
CA TRP A 157 -18.59 -12.09 -1.48
C TRP A 157 -17.56 -11.65 -0.43
N LEU A 158 -16.75 -10.64 -0.73
CA LEU A 158 -15.78 -10.09 0.23
C LEU A 158 -16.48 -9.55 1.48
N GLN A 159 -17.54 -8.75 1.31
CA GLN A 159 -18.28 -8.21 2.45
C GLN A 159 -18.88 -9.31 3.33
N ALA A 160 -19.43 -10.36 2.74
CA ALA A 160 -19.92 -11.53 3.49
C ALA A 160 -18.77 -12.24 4.23
N SER A 161 -17.61 -12.38 3.58
CA SER A 161 -16.42 -13.00 4.19
C SER A 161 -15.90 -12.19 5.40
N LEU A 162 -15.96 -10.86 5.36
CA LEU A 162 -15.53 -10.02 6.49
C LEU A 162 -16.40 -10.25 7.73
N VAL A 163 -17.69 -10.53 7.57
CA VAL A 163 -18.58 -10.89 8.71
C VAL A 163 -18.07 -12.16 9.38
N GLN A 164 -17.76 -13.20 8.59
CA GLN A 164 -17.24 -14.46 9.12
C GLN A 164 -15.85 -14.29 9.77
N LEU A 165 -14.98 -13.50 9.17
CA LEU A 165 -13.65 -13.21 9.71
C LEU A 165 -13.72 -12.47 11.06
N ARG A 166 -14.68 -11.55 11.24
CA ARG A 166 -14.91 -10.90 12.54
C ARG A 166 -15.34 -11.92 13.61
N ALA A 167 -16.24 -12.83 13.27
CA ALA A 167 -16.68 -13.89 14.19
C ALA A 167 -15.52 -14.79 14.61
N TRP A 168 -14.67 -15.21 13.67
CA TRP A 168 -13.48 -16.01 13.98
C TRP A 168 -12.46 -15.24 14.83
N LYS A 169 -12.21 -13.98 14.50
CA LYS A 169 -11.32 -13.13 15.33
C LYS A 169 -11.83 -13.01 16.76
N ALA A 170 -13.14 -12.79 16.95
CA ALA A 170 -13.74 -12.69 18.28
C ALA A 170 -13.56 -13.98 19.10
N GLN A 171 -13.69 -15.14 18.46
CA GLN A 171 -13.42 -16.44 19.11
C GLN A 171 -11.94 -16.60 19.50
N GLN A 172 -11.03 -16.21 18.61
CA GLN A 172 -9.57 -16.31 18.84
C GLN A 172 -9.10 -15.45 20.02
N VAL A 173 -9.70 -14.28 20.20
CA VAL A 173 -9.33 -13.35 21.29
C VAL A 173 -9.80 -13.86 22.67
N GLN A 174 -10.74 -14.81 22.70
CA GLN A 174 -11.26 -15.41 23.94
C GLN A 174 -10.43 -16.62 24.42
N LEU A 175 -9.49 -17.10 23.61
CA LEU A 175 -8.56 -18.20 23.94
C LEU A 175 -7.31 -17.67 24.64
#